data_193adf18bd5c85e6f4e1f56ac5276772
#
_entry.id   193adf18bd5c85e6f4e1f56ac5276772
#
_cell.length_a   1.000
_cell.length_b   1.000
_cell.length_c   1.000
_cell.angle_alpha   90.00
_cell.angle_beta   90.00
_cell.angle_gamma   90.00
#
_symmetry.space_group_name_H-M   'P 1'
#
loop_
_entity.id
_entity.type
_entity.pdbx_description
1 polymer ?
#
loop_
_entity_poly.entity_id
_entity_poly.type
_entity_poly.pdbx_seq_one_letter_code
_entity_poly.pdbx_strand_id
1 'polypeptide(L)'
;MKNHQKGFTLVEIAIVLVIIGLLMGGVLKGQELINSAKVKNLANDFRSMSSFVYAYQDRFRAMPGDDARANNHVTNGTVATTPAATLDNARINGAWNSVTQTDESYLFWQHVRLAGLATGTPVVGNADYIPRNAEGGAIGITGDAILTAANPVWPANFYICSTGIQGRFAQQLDTMLDDGNTQTGTVRVIANGAATQANANLLTPADDQTLYTVCSGF
;
A
#
# COMPACT_ATOMS: atom_id res chain seq x y z
N MET A 1 -37.61 -45.48 -38.92
CA MET A 1 -36.48 -45.74 -38.00
C MET A 1 -36.77 -45.01 -36.69
N LYS A 2 -37.03 -45.72 -35.58
CA LYS A 2 -37.21 -45.10 -34.24
C LYS A 2 -35.82 -44.94 -33.60
N ASN A 3 -35.39 -43.71 -33.44
CA ASN A 3 -34.17 -43.40 -32.67
C ASN A 3 -34.46 -43.66 -31.19
N HIS A 4 -33.82 -44.66 -30.62
CA HIS A 4 -33.81 -44.87 -29.17
C HIS A 4 -32.93 -43.82 -28.52
N GLN A 5 -33.53 -42.83 -27.89
CA GLN A 5 -32.82 -41.91 -27.01
C GLN A 5 -32.43 -42.70 -25.74
N LYS A 6 -31.12 -42.82 -25.50
CA LYS A 6 -30.59 -43.36 -24.24
C LYS A 6 -30.67 -42.23 -23.18
N GLY A 7 -31.47 -42.46 -22.14
CA GLY A 7 -31.53 -41.55 -20.99
C GLY A 7 -30.30 -41.74 -20.09
N PHE A 8 -29.89 -40.66 -19.41
CA PHE A 8 -28.83 -40.69 -18.40
C PHE A 8 -29.24 -41.57 -17.20
N THR A 9 -28.29 -42.29 -16.64
CA THR A 9 -28.49 -43.06 -15.42
C THR A 9 -28.40 -42.12 -14.18
N LEU A 10 -29.11 -42.47 -13.10
CA LEU A 10 -29.04 -41.78 -11.81
C LEU A 10 -27.61 -41.74 -11.25
N VAL A 11 -26.84 -42.79 -11.50
CA VAL A 11 -25.45 -42.90 -11.04
C VAL A 11 -24.51 -41.90 -11.76
N GLU A 12 -24.68 -41.72 -13.08
CA GLU A 12 -23.91 -40.77 -13.86
C GLU A 12 -24.09 -39.31 -13.33
N ILE A 13 -25.33 -38.93 -13.07
CA ILE A 13 -25.64 -37.60 -12.52
C ILE A 13 -25.12 -37.46 -11.08
N ALA A 14 -25.24 -38.51 -10.25
CA ALA A 14 -24.75 -38.50 -8.89
C ALA A 14 -23.23 -38.29 -8.82
N ILE A 15 -22.45 -38.98 -9.65
CA ILE A 15 -20.98 -38.81 -9.70
C ILE A 15 -20.60 -37.39 -10.15
N VAL A 16 -21.26 -36.85 -11.16
CA VAL A 16 -21.01 -35.49 -11.66
C VAL A 16 -21.26 -34.44 -10.56
N LEU A 17 -22.36 -34.56 -9.82
CA LEU A 17 -22.66 -33.62 -8.72
C LEU A 17 -21.62 -33.69 -7.60
N VAL A 18 -21.12 -34.89 -7.24
CA VAL A 18 -20.05 -35.04 -6.24
C VAL A 18 -18.76 -34.37 -6.71
N ILE A 19 -18.35 -34.60 -7.98
CA ILE A 19 -17.15 -34.01 -8.54
C ILE A 19 -17.26 -32.47 -8.57
N ILE A 20 -18.38 -31.91 -9.04
CA ILE A 20 -18.62 -30.46 -9.06
C ILE A 20 -18.57 -29.88 -7.63
N GLY A 21 -19.19 -30.55 -6.66
CA GLY A 21 -19.17 -30.12 -5.25
C GLY A 21 -17.76 -30.06 -4.68
N LEU A 22 -16.93 -31.08 -4.95
CA LEU A 22 -15.52 -31.08 -4.52
C LEU A 22 -14.69 -30.01 -5.21
N LEU A 23 -14.88 -29.78 -6.51
CA LEU A 23 -14.18 -28.76 -7.27
C LEU A 23 -14.55 -27.36 -6.78
N MET A 24 -15.84 -27.07 -6.57
CA MET A 24 -16.30 -25.78 -6.04
C MET A 24 -15.72 -25.51 -4.64
N GLY A 25 -15.73 -26.51 -3.75
CA GLY A 25 -15.13 -26.39 -2.42
C GLY A 25 -13.62 -26.08 -2.49
N GLY A 26 -12.90 -26.73 -3.39
CA GLY A 26 -11.47 -26.47 -3.62
C GLY A 26 -11.18 -25.07 -4.17
N VAL A 27 -11.99 -24.58 -5.11
CA VAL A 27 -11.85 -23.24 -5.69
C VAL A 27 -12.11 -22.15 -4.64
N LEU A 28 -13.17 -22.27 -3.84
CA LEU A 28 -13.47 -21.31 -2.78
C LEU A 28 -12.34 -21.23 -1.76
N LYS A 29 -11.80 -22.35 -1.33
CA LYS A 29 -10.66 -22.38 -0.40
C LYS A 29 -9.39 -21.78 -1.01
N GLY A 30 -9.15 -22.03 -2.30
CA GLY A 30 -8.05 -21.44 -3.04
C GLY A 30 -8.13 -19.90 -3.09
N GLN A 31 -9.32 -19.36 -3.34
CA GLN A 31 -9.55 -17.90 -3.35
C GLN A 31 -9.30 -17.26 -1.98
N GLU A 32 -9.75 -17.90 -0.89
CA GLU A 32 -9.49 -17.41 0.47
C GLU A 32 -7.98 -17.33 0.78
N LEU A 33 -7.21 -18.34 0.38
CA LEU A 33 -5.75 -18.36 0.55
C LEU A 33 -5.06 -17.24 -0.25
N ILE A 34 -5.48 -17.00 -1.49
CA ILE A 34 -4.97 -15.93 -2.33
C ILE A 34 -5.26 -14.56 -1.69
N ASN A 35 -6.49 -14.32 -1.24
CA ASN A 35 -6.88 -13.09 -0.58
C ASN A 35 -6.07 -12.84 0.70
N SER A 36 -5.90 -13.87 1.52
CA SER A 36 -5.07 -13.80 2.73
C SER A 36 -3.59 -13.49 2.42
N ALA A 37 -3.05 -14.06 1.33
CA ALA A 37 -1.70 -13.76 0.89
C ALA A 37 -1.54 -12.31 0.42
N LYS A 38 -2.53 -11.74 -0.29
CA LYS A 38 -2.55 -10.34 -0.71
C LYS A 38 -2.51 -9.40 0.49
N VAL A 39 -3.35 -9.61 1.51
CA VAL A 39 -3.36 -8.79 2.72
C VAL A 39 -2.02 -8.84 3.46
N LYS A 40 -1.41 -10.03 3.56
CA LYS A 40 -0.07 -10.18 4.16
C LYS A 40 1.00 -9.43 3.38
N ASN A 41 0.96 -9.45 2.05
CA ASN A 41 1.89 -8.69 1.22
C ASN A 41 1.72 -7.19 1.43
N LEU A 42 0.48 -6.68 1.45
CA LEU A 42 0.19 -5.28 1.76
C LEU A 42 0.73 -4.88 3.15
N ALA A 43 0.52 -5.72 4.18
CA ALA A 43 1.06 -5.47 5.51
C ALA A 43 2.59 -5.44 5.54
N ASN A 44 3.24 -6.31 4.75
CA ASN A 44 4.70 -6.34 4.63
C ASN A 44 5.25 -5.10 3.94
N ASP A 45 4.53 -4.51 2.97
CA ASP A 45 4.93 -3.27 2.31
C ASP A 45 5.06 -2.14 3.35
N PHE A 46 4.08 -1.95 4.25
CA PHE A 46 4.14 -0.94 5.31
C PHE A 46 5.33 -1.16 6.26
N ARG A 47 5.56 -2.40 6.70
CA ARG A 47 6.68 -2.75 7.58
C ARG A 47 8.05 -2.54 6.91
N SER A 48 8.16 -2.91 5.64
CA SER A 48 9.40 -2.73 4.89
C SER A 48 9.74 -1.26 4.71
N MET A 49 8.75 -0.42 4.36
CA MET A 49 8.99 1.01 4.18
C MET A 49 9.42 1.71 5.47
N SER A 50 8.76 1.41 6.60
CA SER A 50 9.21 1.96 7.89
C SER A 50 10.63 1.52 8.22
N SER A 51 11.00 0.28 7.92
CA SER A 51 12.37 -0.21 8.09
C SER A 51 13.38 0.52 7.21
N PHE A 52 13.01 0.91 5.96
CA PHE A 52 13.87 1.70 5.09
C PHE A 52 14.17 3.08 5.67
N VAL A 53 13.16 3.75 6.24
CA VAL A 53 13.33 5.05 6.90
C VAL A 53 14.34 4.93 8.03
N TYR A 54 14.12 4.01 8.97
CA TYR A 54 14.98 3.86 10.13
C TYR A 54 16.41 3.39 9.76
N ALA A 55 16.54 2.49 8.79
CA ALA A 55 17.86 2.04 8.33
C ALA A 55 18.66 3.16 7.64
N TYR A 56 17.98 4.03 6.87
CA TYR A 56 18.62 5.20 6.26
C TYR A 56 19.06 6.21 7.33
N GLN A 57 18.18 6.50 8.29
CA GLN A 57 18.49 7.40 9.41
C GLN A 57 19.65 6.89 10.27
N ASP A 58 19.71 5.59 10.54
CA ASP A 58 20.80 5.02 11.31
C ASP A 58 22.14 5.17 10.60
N ARG A 59 22.16 4.94 9.29
CA ARG A 59 23.38 4.98 8.47
C ARG A 59 23.86 6.41 8.18
N PHE A 60 22.96 7.34 7.87
CA PHE A 60 23.32 8.66 7.35
C PHE A 60 22.95 9.81 8.27
N ARG A 61 22.23 9.56 9.36
CA ARG A 61 21.70 10.56 10.31
C ARG A 61 20.85 11.64 9.63
N ALA A 62 20.15 11.27 8.55
CA ALA A 62 19.27 12.12 7.76
C ALA A 62 17.98 11.37 7.40
N MET A 63 16.91 12.08 7.06
CA MET A 63 15.68 11.48 6.54
C MET A 63 15.84 11.19 5.04
N PRO A 64 15.48 10.01 4.55
CA PRO A 64 15.47 9.74 3.12
C PRO A 64 14.43 10.61 2.43
N GLY A 65 14.82 11.32 1.38
CA GLY A 65 14.00 12.38 0.75
C GLY A 65 14.41 13.78 1.18
N ASP A 66 14.47 14.05 2.49
CA ASP A 66 14.90 15.33 3.09
C ASP A 66 16.39 15.32 3.49
N ASP A 67 17.24 14.66 2.71
CA ASP A 67 18.67 14.61 2.95
C ASP A 67 19.40 15.69 2.13
N ALA A 68 19.73 16.80 2.75
CA ALA A 68 20.45 17.91 2.13
C ALA A 68 21.87 17.53 1.62
N ARG A 69 22.39 16.36 2.03
CA ARG A 69 23.69 15.82 1.61
C ARG A 69 23.57 14.50 0.88
N ALA A 70 22.41 14.22 0.29
CA ALA A 70 22.15 12.95 -0.41
C ALA A 70 23.23 12.63 -1.46
N ASN A 71 23.74 13.63 -2.17
CA ASN A 71 24.83 13.50 -3.15
C ASN A 71 26.17 13.02 -2.54
N ASN A 72 26.36 13.22 -1.24
CA ASN A 72 27.55 12.76 -0.51
C ASN A 72 27.31 11.41 0.19
N HIS A 73 26.07 11.16 0.61
CA HIS A 73 25.69 9.95 1.35
C HIS A 73 25.49 8.74 0.43
N VAL A 74 24.92 8.97 -0.76
CA VAL A 74 24.69 7.90 -1.76
C VAL A 74 25.16 8.36 -3.15
N THR A 75 25.86 7.50 -3.85
CA THR A 75 26.38 7.81 -5.20
C THR A 75 25.22 8.13 -6.14
N ASN A 76 25.29 9.28 -6.82
CA ASN A 76 24.23 9.83 -7.69
C ASN A 76 22.91 10.19 -6.95
N GLY A 77 22.98 10.45 -5.64
CA GLY A 77 21.85 10.95 -4.88
C GLY A 77 21.46 12.36 -5.31
N THR A 78 20.18 12.60 -5.49
CA THR A 78 19.63 13.92 -5.83
C THR A 78 19.12 14.59 -4.56
N VAL A 79 19.54 15.83 -4.28
CA VAL A 79 19.00 16.62 -3.18
C VAL A 79 17.64 17.20 -3.59
N ALA A 80 16.64 17.09 -2.72
CA ALA A 80 15.32 17.66 -2.95
C ALA A 80 15.39 19.21 -3.02
N THR A 81 14.51 19.79 -3.81
CA THR A 81 14.37 21.26 -3.93
C THR A 81 12.93 21.72 -3.69
N THR A 82 12.02 20.81 -3.48
CA THR A 82 10.61 21.08 -3.16
C THR A 82 10.11 20.11 -2.07
N PRO A 83 9.21 20.59 -1.20
CA PRO A 83 8.73 21.98 -1.07
C PRO A 83 9.82 22.91 -0.48
N ALA A 84 10.11 24.01 -1.16
CA ALA A 84 11.27 24.85 -0.84
C ALA A 84 11.29 25.45 0.58
N ALA A 85 10.11 25.60 1.21
CA ALA A 85 9.99 26.17 2.55
C ALA A 85 10.30 25.18 3.69
N THR A 86 10.44 23.89 3.39
CA THR A 86 10.51 22.80 4.37
C THR A 86 11.73 21.91 4.21
N LEU A 87 12.67 22.26 3.34
CA LEU A 87 13.89 21.50 3.09
C LEU A 87 14.76 21.42 4.36
N ASP A 88 15.37 20.25 4.58
CA ASP A 88 16.29 19.95 5.68
C ASP A 88 15.66 20.18 7.07
N ASN A 89 14.40 19.81 7.23
CA ASN A 89 13.65 19.95 8.47
C ASN A 89 13.46 18.61 9.23
N ALA A 90 14.13 17.56 8.79
CA ALA A 90 14.03 16.18 9.29
C ALA A 90 12.63 15.57 9.13
N ARG A 91 11.87 16.00 8.12
CA ARG A 91 10.57 15.43 7.73
C ARG A 91 10.58 15.16 6.23
N ILE A 92 9.75 14.24 5.79
CA ILE A 92 9.56 13.96 4.36
C ILE A 92 8.34 14.75 3.90
N ASN A 93 8.56 15.98 3.39
CA ASN A 93 7.48 16.85 2.96
C ASN A 93 7.03 16.56 1.51
N GLY A 94 5.86 17.08 1.16
CA GLY A 94 5.18 16.83 -0.13
C GLY A 94 4.16 15.71 -0.05
N ALA A 95 3.25 15.66 -1.02
CA ALA A 95 2.20 14.66 -1.05
C ALA A 95 2.77 13.23 -1.13
N TRP A 96 2.19 12.28 -0.41
CA TRP A 96 2.62 10.87 -0.46
C TRP A 96 2.59 10.29 -1.89
N ASN A 97 1.68 10.78 -2.73
CA ASN A 97 1.50 10.38 -4.14
C ASN A 97 2.09 11.40 -5.12
N SER A 98 3.06 12.21 -4.69
CA SER A 98 3.70 13.19 -5.56
C SER A 98 4.33 12.54 -6.79
N VAL A 99 4.17 13.20 -7.93
CA VAL A 99 4.85 12.90 -9.21
C VAL A 99 5.90 13.95 -9.56
N THR A 100 6.07 14.94 -8.70
CA THR A 100 7.08 15.99 -8.84
C THR A 100 8.44 15.43 -8.48
N GLN A 101 9.33 15.34 -9.45
CA GLN A 101 10.62 14.65 -9.34
C GLN A 101 11.59 15.29 -8.35
N THR A 102 11.31 16.50 -7.89
CA THR A 102 12.12 17.27 -6.95
C THR A 102 11.58 17.25 -5.52
N ASP A 103 10.38 16.65 -5.29
CA ASP A 103 9.79 16.55 -3.98
C ASP A 103 10.50 15.51 -3.10
N GLU A 104 10.61 15.80 -1.80
CA GLU A 104 11.20 14.90 -0.82
C GLU A 104 10.50 13.54 -0.78
N SER A 105 9.16 13.53 -0.78
CA SER A 105 8.34 12.31 -0.80
C SER A 105 8.57 11.46 -2.07
N TYR A 106 8.89 12.09 -3.20
CA TYR A 106 9.24 11.41 -4.44
C TYR A 106 10.69 10.88 -4.39
N LEU A 107 11.65 11.72 -3.98
CA LEU A 107 13.07 11.37 -3.91
C LEU A 107 13.40 10.36 -2.80
N PHE A 108 12.49 10.15 -1.85
CA PHE A 108 12.57 9.05 -0.89
C PHE A 108 12.97 7.72 -1.56
N TRP A 109 12.32 7.37 -2.67
CA TRP A 109 12.57 6.13 -3.39
C TRP A 109 13.97 6.05 -3.98
N GLN A 110 14.50 7.16 -4.49
CA GLN A 110 15.86 7.21 -4.98
C GLN A 110 16.86 6.94 -3.85
N HIS A 111 16.71 7.65 -2.74
CA HIS A 111 17.63 7.60 -1.61
C HIS A 111 17.72 6.18 -1.02
N VAL A 112 16.59 5.55 -0.74
CA VAL A 112 16.58 4.20 -0.15
C VAL A 112 17.10 3.12 -1.12
N ARG A 113 16.91 3.30 -2.43
CA ARG A 113 17.43 2.37 -3.44
C ARG A 113 18.93 2.53 -3.64
N LEU A 114 19.42 3.75 -3.76
CA LEU A 114 20.85 4.03 -3.87
C LEU A 114 21.62 3.62 -2.60
N ALA A 115 20.96 3.68 -1.44
CA ALA A 115 21.49 3.15 -0.18
C ALA A 115 21.50 1.61 -0.11
N GLY A 116 20.89 0.91 -1.09
CA GLY A 116 20.79 -0.55 -1.12
C GLY A 116 19.74 -1.12 -0.14
N LEU A 117 18.82 -0.29 0.36
CA LEU A 117 17.79 -0.70 1.31
C LEU A 117 16.53 -1.21 0.62
N ALA A 118 16.18 -0.66 -0.54
CA ALA A 118 15.01 -1.04 -1.33
C ALA A 118 15.41 -1.51 -2.73
N THR A 119 14.60 -2.37 -3.32
CA THR A 119 14.73 -2.81 -4.71
C THR A 119 14.04 -1.85 -5.68
N GLY A 120 14.36 -1.94 -6.97
CA GLY A 120 13.77 -1.14 -8.03
C GLY A 120 14.75 -0.14 -8.66
N THR A 121 14.28 0.61 -9.66
CA THR A 121 15.11 1.58 -10.38
C THR A 121 15.28 2.88 -9.56
N PRO A 122 16.52 3.36 -9.36
CA PRO A 122 16.76 4.67 -8.75
C PRO A 122 16.65 5.83 -9.76
N VAL A 123 16.38 5.55 -11.04
CA VAL A 123 16.34 6.56 -12.10
C VAL A 123 15.05 7.37 -12.00
N VAL A 124 15.19 8.61 -11.58
CA VAL A 124 14.09 9.59 -11.46
C VAL A 124 13.37 9.76 -12.80
N GLY A 125 12.04 9.74 -12.78
CA GLY A 125 11.21 9.86 -13.99
C GLY A 125 11.02 8.56 -14.78
N ASN A 126 11.62 7.44 -14.35
CA ASN A 126 11.34 6.14 -14.96
C ASN A 126 9.89 5.71 -14.67
N ALA A 127 9.24 5.01 -15.62
CA ALA A 127 7.86 4.55 -15.49
C ALA A 127 7.64 3.61 -14.29
N ASP A 128 8.67 2.82 -13.93
CA ASP A 128 8.63 1.87 -12.81
C ASP A 128 9.26 2.46 -11.53
N TYR A 129 9.43 3.79 -11.47
CA TYR A 129 10.06 4.44 -10.33
C TYR A 129 9.22 4.37 -9.06
N ILE A 130 7.90 4.63 -9.15
CA ILE A 130 6.99 4.47 -8.03
C ILE A 130 6.59 3.01 -7.90
N PRO A 131 6.88 2.34 -6.77
CA PRO A 131 6.53 0.93 -6.61
C PRO A 131 5.02 0.73 -6.54
N ARG A 132 4.60 -0.50 -6.85
CA ARG A 132 3.19 -0.89 -6.81
C ARG A 132 2.97 -1.99 -5.78
N ASN A 133 1.84 -1.91 -5.10
CA ASN A 133 1.38 -2.92 -4.16
C ASN A 133 0.81 -4.17 -4.87
N ALA A 134 0.40 -5.17 -4.10
CA ALA A 134 -0.17 -6.43 -4.60
C ALA A 134 -1.51 -6.28 -5.37
N GLU A 135 -2.18 -5.13 -5.28
CA GLU A 135 -3.39 -4.77 -6.02
C GLU A 135 -3.10 -3.85 -7.22
N GLY A 136 -1.81 -3.53 -7.48
CA GLY A 136 -1.37 -2.68 -8.58
C GLY A 136 -1.41 -1.17 -8.28
N GLY A 137 -1.85 -0.76 -7.11
CA GLY A 137 -1.85 0.64 -6.66
C GLY A 137 -0.46 1.14 -6.30
N ALA A 138 -0.27 2.47 -6.31
CA ALA A 138 0.98 3.09 -5.92
C ALA A 138 1.18 3.09 -4.41
N ILE A 139 2.44 3.03 -3.98
CA ILE A 139 2.84 3.17 -2.58
C ILE A 139 3.70 4.43 -2.46
N GLY A 140 3.50 5.21 -1.40
CA GLY A 140 4.29 6.39 -1.14
C GLY A 140 4.36 6.75 0.34
N ILE A 141 5.12 7.81 0.63
CA ILE A 141 5.40 8.24 2.00
C ILE A 141 5.32 9.78 2.08
N THR A 142 4.93 10.29 3.23
CA THR A 142 4.99 11.72 3.55
C THR A 142 5.10 11.91 5.06
N GLY A 143 5.73 13.00 5.48
CA GLY A 143 5.66 13.52 6.84
C GLY A 143 4.52 14.52 7.03
N ASP A 144 3.88 14.96 5.95
CA ASP A 144 2.78 15.92 6.03
C ASP A 144 1.48 15.26 6.49
N ALA A 145 0.62 16.01 7.15
CA ALA A 145 -0.64 15.49 7.67
C ALA A 145 -1.56 15.03 6.53
N ILE A 146 -1.97 13.77 6.60
CA ILE A 146 -2.94 13.16 5.67
C ILE A 146 -4.37 13.60 6.01
N LEU A 147 -4.72 13.68 7.29
CA LEU A 147 -6.04 14.08 7.76
C LEU A 147 -5.99 15.53 8.25
N THR A 148 -6.77 16.41 7.63
CA THR A 148 -6.70 17.85 7.86
C THR A 148 -7.67 18.36 8.92
N ALA A 149 -8.74 17.61 9.24
CA ALA A 149 -9.74 17.98 10.23
C ALA A 149 -9.95 16.89 11.32
N ALA A 150 -9.07 15.86 11.35
CA ALA A 150 -9.18 14.79 12.33
C ALA A 150 -9.09 15.33 13.77
N ASN A 151 -10.05 14.97 14.61
CA ASN A 151 -10.03 15.25 16.03
C ASN A 151 -10.34 13.96 16.82
N PRO A 152 -9.39 13.41 17.59
CA PRO A 152 -8.04 13.94 17.82
C PRO A 152 -7.14 13.91 16.57
N VAL A 153 -6.14 14.80 16.55
CA VAL A 153 -5.10 14.83 15.51
C VAL A 153 -4.48 13.44 15.40
N TRP A 154 -4.24 12.99 14.17
CA TRP A 154 -3.53 11.74 13.92
C TRP A 154 -2.01 11.96 14.07
N PRO A 155 -1.39 11.64 15.21
CA PRO A 155 0.01 11.93 15.44
C PRO A 155 0.87 10.86 14.79
N ALA A 156 1.80 11.27 13.92
CA ALA A 156 2.86 10.41 13.40
C ALA A 156 4.03 11.28 12.91
N ASN A 157 5.23 10.71 12.89
CA ASN A 157 6.39 11.36 12.29
C ASN A 157 6.34 11.31 10.76
N PHE A 158 5.83 10.21 10.23
CA PHE A 158 5.57 10.03 8.80
C PHE A 158 4.40 9.05 8.60
N TYR A 159 3.80 9.14 7.42
CA TYR A 159 2.70 8.29 6.97
C TYR A 159 3.12 7.55 5.71
N ILE A 160 2.86 6.26 5.67
CA ILE A 160 3.00 5.42 4.48
C ILE A 160 1.61 5.16 3.94
N CYS A 161 1.37 5.46 2.68
CA CYS A 161 0.07 5.30 2.04
C CYS A 161 0.17 4.35 0.83
N SER A 162 -0.85 3.52 0.66
CA SER A 162 -0.98 2.55 -0.43
C SER A 162 -2.38 2.62 -1.01
N THR A 163 -2.48 2.91 -2.31
CA THR A 163 -3.76 3.15 -3.00
C THR A 163 -4.26 1.93 -3.75
N GLY A 164 -5.50 1.98 -4.27
CA GLY A 164 -6.09 0.92 -5.10
C GLY A 164 -6.47 -0.35 -4.32
N ILE A 165 -6.63 -0.26 -3.01
CA ILE A 165 -6.94 -1.39 -2.14
C ILE A 165 -8.46 -1.53 -2.01
N GLN A 166 -9.02 -2.72 -2.28
CA GLN A 166 -10.45 -2.98 -2.06
C GLN A 166 -10.81 -2.87 -0.58
N GLY A 167 -12.01 -2.35 -0.27
CA GLY A 167 -12.48 -2.10 1.10
C GLY A 167 -12.38 -3.33 2.00
N ARG A 168 -12.72 -4.52 1.52
CA ARG A 168 -12.55 -5.79 2.26
C ARG A 168 -11.10 -6.07 2.66
N PHE A 169 -10.12 -5.73 1.81
CA PHE A 169 -8.71 -5.91 2.14
C PHE A 169 -8.21 -4.80 3.05
N ALA A 170 -8.72 -3.57 2.87
CA ALA A 170 -8.42 -2.46 3.75
C ALA A 170 -8.87 -2.74 5.19
N GLN A 171 -10.07 -3.28 5.38
CA GLN A 171 -10.60 -3.72 6.69
C GLN A 171 -9.76 -4.85 7.31
N GLN A 172 -9.37 -5.85 6.52
CA GLN A 172 -8.53 -6.94 7.00
C GLN A 172 -7.11 -6.47 7.33
N LEU A 173 -6.58 -5.53 6.55
CA LEU A 173 -5.27 -4.94 6.79
C LEU A 173 -5.25 -4.15 8.09
N ASP A 174 -6.28 -3.35 8.35
CA ASP A 174 -6.47 -2.62 9.59
C ASP A 174 -6.54 -3.59 10.79
N THR A 175 -7.39 -4.61 10.73
CA THR A 175 -7.48 -5.65 11.78
C THR A 175 -6.15 -6.38 12.02
N MET A 176 -5.28 -6.51 10.99
CA MET A 176 -3.98 -7.17 11.12
C MET A 176 -2.91 -6.27 11.72
N LEU A 177 -2.95 -4.97 11.43
CA LEU A 177 -1.91 -4.00 11.81
C LEU A 177 -2.32 -3.15 13.02
N ASP A 178 -3.62 -3.00 13.30
CA ASP A 178 -4.17 -2.07 14.29
C ASP A 178 -5.43 -2.61 14.98
N ASP A 179 -6.44 -1.75 15.20
CA ASP A 179 -7.61 -1.98 16.06
C ASP A 179 -8.85 -2.51 15.31
N GLY A 180 -8.82 -2.60 13.99
CA GLY A 180 -9.95 -3.02 13.14
C GLY A 180 -10.98 -1.92 12.85
N ASN A 181 -10.68 -0.67 13.23
CA ASN A 181 -11.54 0.48 12.96
C ASN A 181 -10.83 1.48 12.03
N THR A 182 -11.16 1.47 10.76
CA THR A 182 -10.51 2.24 9.70
C THR A 182 -10.55 3.77 9.86
N GLN A 183 -11.21 4.29 10.90
CA GLN A 183 -11.22 5.72 11.25
C GLN A 183 -10.26 6.08 12.38
N THR A 184 -9.85 5.12 13.18
CA THR A 184 -9.06 5.33 14.42
C THR A 184 -7.70 4.66 14.33
N GLY A 185 -6.93 4.70 15.39
CA GLY A 185 -5.65 3.99 15.47
C GLY A 185 -4.54 4.53 14.59
N THR A 186 -3.57 3.67 14.29
CA THR A 186 -2.38 3.95 13.50
C THR A 186 -2.59 3.67 12.00
N VAL A 187 -3.59 2.86 11.64
CA VAL A 187 -3.99 2.58 10.26
C VAL A 187 -5.31 3.27 9.98
N ARG A 188 -5.38 4.08 8.94
CA ARG A 188 -6.60 4.79 8.57
C ARG A 188 -6.84 4.74 7.07
N VAL A 189 -8.11 4.83 6.69
CA VAL A 189 -8.53 4.70 5.29
C VAL A 189 -9.08 6.03 4.79
N ILE A 190 -8.64 6.43 3.60
CA ILE A 190 -9.09 7.63 2.89
C ILE A 190 -9.56 7.26 1.48
N ALA A 191 -10.18 8.24 0.80
CA ALA A 191 -10.62 8.07 -0.59
C ALA A 191 -9.45 7.67 -1.50
N ASN A 192 -9.74 6.84 -2.50
CA ASN A 192 -8.75 6.29 -3.40
C ASN A 192 -7.95 7.38 -4.12
N GLY A 193 -6.62 7.35 -4.00
CA GLY A 193 -5.70 8.31 -4.62
C GLY A 193 -5.71 9.71 -4.01
N ALA A 194 -6.48 9.98 -2.96
CA ALA A 194 -6.46 11.28 -2.28
C ALA A 194 -5.08 11.53 -1.63
N ALA A 195 -4.53 12.73 -1.82
CA ALA A 195 -3.31 13.15 -1.13
C ALA A 195 -3.59 13.48 0.34
N THR A 196 -4.72 14.14 0.59
CA THR A 196 -5.23 14.48 1.94
C THR A 196 -6.75 14.36 1.96
N GLN A 197 -7.32 14.21 3.14
CA GLN A 197 -8.76 14.19 3.38
C GLN A 197 -9.09 14.85 4.72
N ALA A 198 -10.32 15.32 4.90
CA ALA A 198 -10.72 15.93 6.18
C ALA A 198 -10.69 14.91 7.33
N ASN A 199 -11.37 13.76 7.14
CA ASN A 199 -11.47 12.68 8.13
C ASN A 199 -11.30 11.33 7.45
N ALA A 200 -10.85 10.31 8.18
CA ALA A 200 -10.79 8.94 7.69
C ALA A 200 -12.20 8.34 7.45
N ASN A 201 -12.28 7.37 6.56
CA ASN A 201 -13.52 6.66 6.21
C ASN A 201 -13.72 5.46 7.14
N LEU A 202 -14.91 5.33 7.70
CA LEU A 202 -15.35 4.09 8.33
C LEU A 202 -15.87 3.15 7.24
N LEU A 203 -15.22 2.02 7.06
CA LEU A 203 -15.64 1.03 6.09
C LEU A 203 -16.72 0.11 6.65
N THR A 204 -17.65 -0.28 5.79
CA THR A 204 -18.74 -1.22 6.05
C THR A 204 -18.72 -2.33 5.00
N PRO A 205 -19.43 -3.45 5.16
CA PRO A 205 -19.52 -4.49 4.11
C PRO A 205 -20.03 -3.99 2.76
N ALA A 206 -20.74 -2.86 2.72
CA ALA A 206 -21.15 -2.24 1.45
C ALA A 206 -19.96 -1.68 0.65
N ASP A 207 -18.84 -1.42 1.30
CA ASP A 207 -17.63 -0.84 0.72
C ASP A 207 -16.65 -1.88 0.19
N ASP A 208 -16.92 -3.17 0.35
CA ASP A 208 -16.01 -4.30 0.08
C ASP A 208 -15.34 -4.26 -1.29
N GLN A 209 -16.04 -3.82 -2.32
CA GLN A 209 -15.54 -3.74 -3.71
C GLN A 209 -15.04 -2.34 -4.10
N THR A 210 -15.27 -1.34 -3.27
CA THR A 210 -14.82 0.03 -3.51
C THR A 210 -13.32 0.14 -3.25
N LEU A 211 -12.62 0.91 -4.08
CA LEU A 211 -11.18 1.11 -3.92
C LEU A 211 -10.91 2.27 -2.96
N TYR A 212 -9.90 2.08 -2.13
CA TYR A 212 -9.45 3.03 -1.12
C TYR A 212 -7.93 3.19 -1.10
N THR A 213 -7.48 4.22 -0.44
CA THR A 213 -6.09 4.37 0.01
C THR A 213 -6.03 4.06 1.50
N VAL A 214 -5.14 3.16 1.87
CA VAL A 214 -4.84 2.84 3.27
C VAL A 214 -3.55 3.54 3.63
N CYS A 215 -3.53 4.27 4.74
CA CYS A 215 -2.37 4.93 5.28
C CYS A 215 -2.07 4.42 6.69
N SER A 216 -0.78 4.24 7.00
CA SER A 216 -0.30 3.88 8.34
C SER A 216 0.65 4.95 8.84
N GLY A 217 0.43 5.45 10.06
CA GLY A 217 1.27 6.41 10.75
C GLY A 217 2.33 5.74 11.63
N PHE A 218 3.57 6.28 11.66
CA PHE A 218 4.74 5.78 12.39
C PHE A 218 5.42 6.85 13.23
#